data_a774130accc6d498e4768c265b1fb8d0
#
_entry.id   a774130accc6d498e4768c265b1fb8d0
#
_cell.length_a   1.000
_cell.length_b   1.000
_cell.length_c   1.000
_cell.angle_alpha   90.00
_cell.angle_beta   90.00
_cell.angle_gamma   90.00
#
_symmetry.space_group_name_H-M   'P 1'
#
loop_
_entity.id
_entity.type
_entity.pdbx_description
1 polymer ?
#
loop_
_entity_poly.entity_id
_entity_poly.type
_entity_poly.pdbx_seq_one_letter_code
_entity_poly.pdbx_strand_id
1 'polypeptide(L)'
;MSTALKELLDLPNLPQLVEKARQYLQEEALRREQFYDDIDETVKAEFINSEVIIHSPFKRRHNNARKYLSLLLDVYTRSNDLGEVQDEKIMIHLSRNSFEPDIAFWNQEKAKEFHDDQMLFPAPDFVVEVLSPSTAGYDRGIKKVDYALHGVAEYWIIDPVENIVEQYLLEGEEEEYHLHGRKEMRDEITSHAIPGFKIPVSAIFSASANLAALQRMQQT
;
A
#
# COMPACT_ATOMS: atom_id res chain seq x y z
N MET A 1 -17.89 17.43 11.22
CA MET A 1 -17.13 18.42 10.40
C MET A 1 -15.84 18.72 11.15
N SER A 2 -14.67 18.51 10.52
CA SER A 2 -13.37 18.73 11.17
C SER A 2 -13.15 20.21 11.52
N THR A 3 -12.31 20.48 12.54
CA THR A 3 -11.94 21.84 12.94
C THR A 3 -11.32 22.62 11.78
N ALA A 4 -10.42 21.99 11.03
CA ALA A 4 -9.75 22.59 9.87
C ALA A 4 -10.74 23.00 8.77
N LEU A 5 -11.74 22.15 8.47
CA LEU A 5 -12.79 22.52 7.50
C LEU A 5 -13.62 23.70 7.98
N LYS A 6 -13.94 23.76 9.28
CA LYS A 6 -14.69 24.87 9.85
C LYS A 6 -13.91 26.19 9.76
N GLU A 7 -12.63 26.16 10.11
CA GLU A 7 -11.73 27.32 9.97
C GLU A 7 -11.63 27.79 8.51
N LEU A 8 -11.52 26.85 7.56
CA LEU A 8 -11.52 27.17 6.13
C LEU A 8 -12.81 27.83 5.68
N LEU A 9 -13.98 27.31 6.12
CA LEU A 9 -15.31 27.84 5.75
C LEU A 9 -15.56 29.24 6.28
N ASP A 10 -14.94 29.63 7.39
CA ASP A 10 -15.08 30.95 8.00
C ASP A 10 -14.19 32.04 7.35
N LEU A 11 -13.33 31.68 6.38
CA LEU A 11 -12.44 32.63 5.72
C LEU A 11 -13.23 33.56 4.75
N PRO A 12 -13.05 34.88 4.81
CA PRO A 12 -13.75 35.82 3.91
C PRO A 12 -13.35 35.67 2.44
N ASN A 13 -12.18 35.12 2.17
CA ASN A 13 -11.66 34.86 0.83
C ASN A 13 -11.83 33.38 0.39
N LEU A 14 -12.74 32.65 1.04
CA LEU A 14 -13.03 31.25 0.71
C LEU A 14 -13.31 31.01 -0.80
N PRO A 15 -14.13 31.84 -1.50
CA PRO A 15 -14.38 31.65 -2.92
C PRO A 15 -13.09 31.68 -3.77
N GLN A 16 -12.18 32.60 -3.46
CA GLN A 16 -10.89 32.71 -4.16
C GLN A 16 -9.96 31.54 -3.86
N LEU A 17 -9.99 31.01 -2.62
CA LEU A 17 -9.21 29.83 -2.24
C LEU A 17 -9.73 28.58 -2.95
N VAL A 18 -11.04 28.39 -3.01
CA VAL A 18 -11.65 27.26 -3.72
C VAL A 18 -11.30 27.29 -5.22
N GLU A 19 -11.37 28.48 -5.84
CA GLU A 19 -11.01 28.61 -7.26
C GLU A 19 -9.53 28.30 -7.52
N LYS A 20 -8.63 28.79 -6.69
CA LYS A 20 -7.19 28.49 -6.78
C LYS A 20 -6.91 26.99 -6.56
N ALA A 21 -7.58 26.37 -5.58
CA ALA A 21 -7.46 24.93 -5.32
C ALA A 21 -7.94 24.12 -6.53
N ARG A 22 -9.04 24.52 -7.17
CA ARG A 22 -9.55 23.86 -8.39
C ARG A 22 -8.56 23.96 -9.54
N GLN A 23 -8.01 25.15 -9.78
CA GLN A 23 -7.00 25.34 -10.83
C GLN A 23 -5.75 24.50 -10.56
N TYR A 24 -5.25 24.47 -9.32
CA TYR A 24 -4.13 23.64 -8.91
C TYR A 24 -4.38 22.15 -9.17
N LEU A 25 -5.57 21.63 -8.78
CA LEU A 25 -5.93 20.24 -9.00
C LEU A 25 -6.07 19.88 -10.48
N GLN A 26 -6.53 20.81 -11.32
CA GLN A 26 -6.57 20.61 -12.77
C GLN A 26 -5.15 20.51 -13.37
N GLU A 27 -4.25 21.39 -12.96
CA GLU A 27 -2.86 21.33 -13.39
C GLU A 27 -2.15 20.08 -12.87
N GLU A 28 -2.45 19.64 -11.64
CA GLU A 28 -1.93 18.41 -11.06
C GLU A 28 -2.39 17.18 -11.87
N ALA A 29 -3.67 17.15 -12.25
CA ALA A 29 -4.21 16.06 -13.06
C ALA A 29 -3.50 15.95 -14.42
N LEU A 30 -3.24 17.07 -15.10
CA LEU A 30 -2.49 17.09 -16.36
C LEU A 30 -1.04 16.61 -16.19
N ARG A 31 -0.37 17.02 -15.10
CA ARG A 31 0.98 16.53 -14.78
C ARG A 31 0.98 15.02 -14.50
N ARG A 32 -0.07 14.49 -13.87
CA ARG A 32 -0.20 13.07 -13.60
C ARG A 32 -0.48 12.27 -14.87
N GLU A 33 -1.28 12.78 -15.79
CA GLU A 33 -1.46 12.17 -17.12
C GLU A 33 -0.12 12.12 -17.86
N GLN A 34 0.63 13.22 -17.88
CA GLN A 34 1.97 13.24 -18.48
C GLN A 34 2.93 12.25 -17.81
N PHE A 35 2.86 12.10 -16.50
CA PHE A 35 3.63 11.09 -15.76
C PHE A 35 3.31 9.67 -16.27
N TYR A 36 2.05 9.33 -16.51
CA TYR A 36 1.68 8.01 -17.04
C TYR A 36 2.16 7.77 -18.48
N ASP A 37 2.24 8.83 -19.28
CA ASP A 37 2.78 8.76 -20.65
C ASP A 37 4.30 8.60 -20.66
N ASP A 38 4.99 9.15 -19.65
CA ASP A 38 6.45 9.21 -19.58
C ASP A 38 7.09 8.02 -18.85
N ILE A 39 6.33 7.32 -17.97
CA ILE A 39 6.87 6.15 -17.26
C ILE A 39 6.87 4.91 -18.13
N ASP A 40 7.84 4.05 -17.90
CA ASP A 40 7.94 2.75 -18.52
C ASP A 40 8.23 1.64 -17.47
N GLU A 41 8.22 0.41 -17.92
CA GLU A 41 8.46 -0.75 -17.06
C GLU A 41 9.89 -0.84 -16.47
N THR A 42 10.80 0.02 -16.88
CA THR A 42 12.20 0.00 -16.43
C THR A 42 12.43 0.76 -15.13
N VAL A 43 11.53 1.71 -14.80
CA VAL A 43 11.67 2.60 -13.63
C VAL A 43 10.53 2.37 -12.64
N LYS A 44 10.85 2.25 -11.35
CA LYS A 44 9.85 2.36 -10.26
C LYS A 44 9.71 3.83 -9.90
N ALA A 45 8.51 4.39 -10.11
CA ALA A 45 8.23 5.79 -9.86
C ALA A 45 6.80 5.99 -9.35
N GLU A 46 6.62 6.95 -8.47
CA GLU A 46 5.33 7.32 -7.88
C GLU A 46 5.03 8.80 -8.18
N PHE A 47 3.75 9.15 -8.26
CA PHE A 47 3.30 10.53 -8.37
C PHE A 47 2.69 10.96 -7.03
N ILE A 48 3.37 11.86 -6.33
CA ILE A 48 2.99 12.28 -4.97
C ILE A 48 2.93 13.81 -4.90
N ASN A 49 1.75 14.38 -4.63
CA ASN A 49 1.54 15.83 -4.52
C ASN A 49 2.17 16.62 -5.68
N SER A 50 1.89 16.23 -6.92
CA SER A 50 2.43 16.83 -8.15
C SER A 50 3.91 16.57 -8.42
N GLU A 51 4.59 15.75 -7.65
CA GLU A 51 6.00 15.41 -7.83
C GLU A 51 6.17 13.95 -8.26
N VAL A 52 7.11 13.70 -9.17
CA VAL A 52 7.52 12.34 -9.56
C VAL A 52 8.65 11.89 -8.66
N ILE A 53 8.42 10.82 -7.91
CA ILE A 53 9.39 10.24 -6.98
C ILE A 53 9.96 8.96 -7.61
N ILE A 54 11.22 9.01 -8.02
CA ILE A 54 11.92 7.86 -8.58
C ILE A 54 12.59 7.07 -7.45
N HIS A 55 12.40 5.77 -7.44
CA HIS A 55 12.94 4.88 -6.42
C HIS A 55 14.34 4.38 -6.77
N SER A 56 15.19 4.33 -5.75
CA SER A 56 16.53 3.70 -5.86
C SER A 56 16.42 2.17 -5.78
N PRO A 57 17.39 1.43 -6.34
CA PRO A 57 17.44 -0.02 -6.20
C PRO A 57 17.42 -0.48 -4.73
N PHE A 58 16.66 -1.52 -4.45
CA PHE A 58 16.47 -2.04 -3.10
C PHE A 58 17.70 -2.80 -2.57
N LYS A 59 17.92 -2.70 -1.26
CA LYS A 59 18.87 -3.57 -0.57
C LYS A 59 18.31 -4.99 -0.45
N ARG A 60 19.20 -5.99 -0.41
CA ARG A 60 18.83 -7.42 -0.32
C ARG A 60 17.83 -7.72 0.81
N ARG A 61 17.98 -7.08 1.99
CA ARG A 61 17.04 -7.30 3.13
C ARG A 61 15.61 -6.86 2.82
N HIS A 62 15.45 -5.73 2.17
CA HIS A 62 14.16 -5.23 1.68
C HIS A 62 13.55 -6.22 0.68
N ASN A 63 14.28 -6.55 -0.36
CA ASN A 63 13.81 -7.48 -1.39
C ASN A 63 13.46 -8.86 -0.84
N ASN A 64 14.23 -9.38 0.15
CA ASN A 64 13.89 -10.65 0.78
C ASN A 64 12.59 -10.59 1.57
N ALA A 65 12.37 -9.54 2.38
CA ALA A 65 11.15 -9.38 3.16
C ALA A 65 9.92 -9.29 2.25
N ARG A 66 9.99 -8.45 1.20
CA ARG A 66 8.93 -8.34 0.19
C ARG A 66 8.66 -9.71 -0.47
N LYS A 67 9.68 -10.33 -1.06
CA LYS A 67 9.56 -11.59 -1.78
C LYS A 67 9.00 -12.73 -0.93
N TYR A 68 9.45 -12.84 0.32
CA TYR A 68 8.99 -13.92 1.20
C TYR A 68 7.53 -13.73 1.59
N LEU A 69 7.11 -12.49 1.88
CA LEU A 69 5.72 -12.23 2.21
C LEU A 69 4.81 -12.33 0.98
N SER A 70 5.21 -11.78 -0.17
CA SER A 70 4.46 -11.87 -1.42
C SER A 70 4.17 -13.33 -1.78
N LEU A 71 5.18 -14.21 -1.70
CA LEU A 71 5.02 -15.63 -1.98
C LEU A 71 4.01 -16.32 -1.05
N LEU A 72 4.02 -15.99 0.26
CA LEU A 72 3.06 -16.55 1.22
C LEU A 72 1.63 -16.06 0.94
N LEU A 73 1.49 -14.79 0.64
CA LEU A 73 0.20 -14.18 0.31
C LEU A 73 -0.37 -14.76 -0.99
N ASP A 74 0.43 -14.80 -2.07
CA ASP A 74 -0.01 -15.31 -3.38
C ASP A 74 -0.44 -16.79 -3.29
N VAL A 75 0.39 -17.64 -2.68
CA VAL A 75 0.03 -19.06 -2.50
C VAL A 75 -1.25 -19.22 -1.69
N TYR A 76 -1.41 -18.47 -0.60
CA TYR A 76 -2.59 -18.58 0.25
C TYR A 76 -3.85 -18.08 -0.43
N THR A 77 -3.82 -16.89 -1.03
CA THR A 77 -5.02 -16.29 -1.65
C THR A 77 -5.49 -17.08 -2.85
N ARG A 78 -4.58 -17.58 -3.69
CA ARG A 78 -4.93 -18.43 -4.84
C ARG A 78 -5.45 -19.81 -4.42
N SER A 79 -4.89 -20.41 -3.37
CA SER A 79 -5.36 -21.71 -2.88
C SER A 79 -6.75 -21.64 -2.26
N ASN A 80 -7.21 -20.47 -1.85
CA ASN A 80 -8.50 -20.26 -1.19
C ASN A 80 -9.48 -19.39 -1.99
N ASP A 81 -9.18 -19.05 -3.24
CA ASP A 81 -10.00 -18.21 -4.14
C ASP A 81 -10.39 -16.86 -3.50
N LEU A 82 -9.47 -16.22 -2.79
CA LEU A 82 -9.74 -14.99 -2.02
C LEU A 82 -9.57 -13.71 -2.82
N GLY A 83 -8.86 -13.75 -3.94
CA GLY A 83 -8.53 -12.60 -4.76
C GLY A 83 -7.12 -12.64 -5.30
N GLU A 84 -6.58 -11.48 -5.62
CA GLU A 84 -5.31 -11.32 -6.32
C GLU A 84 -4.29 -10.55 -5.49
N VAL A 85 -3.06 -11.08 -5.43
CA VAL A 85 -1.89 -10.41 -4.86
C VAL A 85 -0.98 -9.99 -5.99
N GLN A 86 -0.58 -8.74 -5.99
CA GLN A 86 0.43 -8.21 -6.89
C GLN A 86 1.59 -7.61 -6.11
N ASP A 87 2.78 -7.67 -6.66
CA ASP A 87 3.97 -7.07 -6.09
C ASP A 87 4.83 -6.39 -7.17
N GLU A 88 5.54 -5.35 -6.78
CA GLU A 88 6.34 -4.48 -7.63
C GLU A 88 5.63 -3.89 -8.87
N LYS A 89 5.88 -2.63 -9.12
CA LYS A 89 5.51 -1.92 -10.36
C LYS A 89 4.03 -2.03 -10.77
N ILE A 90 3.15 -2.12 -9.79
CA ILE A 90 1.73 -1.95 -10.00
C ILE A 90 1.32 -0.55 -9.55
N MET A 91 0.75 0.21 -10.45
CA MET A 91 0.35 1.58 -10.16
C MET A 91 -1.04 1.62 -9.55
N ILE A 92 -1.12 1.90 -8.26
CA ILE A 92 -2.39 2.20 -7.59
C ILE A 92 -2.73 3.66 -7.86
N HIS A 93 -3.87 3.88 -8.53
CA HIS A 93 -4.37 5.20 -8.87
C HIS A 93 -5.41 5.65 -7.84
N LEU A 94 -5.04 6.63 -7.00
CA LEU A 94 -5.94 7.27 -6.04
C LEU A 94 -6.42 8.63 -6.54
N SER A 95 -7.18 9.37 -5.74
CA SER A 95 -7.79 10.64 -6.18
C SER A 95 -6.76 11.68 -6.65
N ARG A 96 -5.62 11.78 -5.97
CA ARG A 96 -4.55 12.74 -6.29
C ARG A 96 -3.21 12.09 -6.57
N ASN A 97 -2.87 11.05 -5.83
CA ASN A 97 -1.58 10.40 -5.86
C ASN A 97 -1.65 9.06 -6.59
N SER A 98 -0.50 8.59 -7.05
CA SER A 98 -0.35 7.27 -7.63
C SER A 98 0.87 6.61 -7.04
N PHE A 99 0.66 5.44 -6.42
CA PHE A 99 1.69 4.73 -5.67
C PHE A 99 2.02 3.38 -6.29
N GLU A 100 3.27 2.95 -6.17
CA GLU A 100 3.72 1.60 -6.47
C GLU A 100 4.14 0.90 -5.17
N PRO A 101 3.17 0.33 -4.40
CA PRO A 101 3.49 -0.36 -3.15
C PRO A 101 4.35 -1.60 -3.39
N ASP A 102 4.99 -2.07 -2.33
CA ASP A 102 5.78 -3.29 -2.42
C ASP A 102 4.92 -4.54 -2.58
N ILE A 103 3.72 -4.58 -1.97
CA ILE A 103 2.71 -5.64 -2.16
C ILE A 103 1.32 -5.02 -2.00
N ALA A 104 0.38 -5.45 -2.84
CA ALA A 104 -1.03 -5.11 -2.71
C ALA A 104 -1.91 -6.35 -2.91
N PHE A 105 -3.07 -6.36 -2.27
CA PHE A 105 -4.07 -7.41 -2.43
C PHE A 105 -5.44 -6.78 -2.70
N TRP A 106 -6.15 -7.35 -3.66
CA TRP A 106 -7.54 -7.08 -3.96
C TRP A 106 -8.37 -8.34 -3.76
N ASN A 107 -9.51 -8.20 -3.10
CA ASN A 107 -10.45 -9.30 -2.95
C ASN A 107 -11.00 -9.76 -4.32
N GLN A 108 -11.65 -10.92 -4.32
CA GLN A 108 -12.17 -11.55 -5.53
C GLN A 108 -13.17 -10.66 -6.31
N GLU A 109 -13.93 -9.79 -5.62
CA GLU A 109 -14.89 -8.91 -6.28
C GLU A 109 -14.21 -7.82 -7.11
N LYS A 110 -13.11 -7.26 -6.59
CA LYS A 110 -12.29 -6.29 -7.32
C LYS A 110 -11.44 -6.97 -8.40
N ALA A 111 -10.79 -8.08 -8.06
CA ALA A 111 -9.85 -8.76 -8.94
C ALA A 111 -10.48 -9.28 -10.24
N LYS A 112 -11.74 -9.73 -10.23
CA LYS A 112 -12.44 -10.21 -11.43
C LYS A 112 -12.68 -9.13 -12.50
N GLU A 113 -12.57 -7.86 -12.15
CA GLU A 113 -12.69 -6.73 -13.08
C GLU A 113 -11.37 -6.37 -13.78
N PHE A 114 -10.24 -7.01 -13.38
CA PHE A 114 -8.93 -6.73 -13.94
C PHE A 114 -8.73 -7.42 -15.30
N HIS A 115 -7.86 -6.85 -16.12
CA HIS A 115 -7.50 -7.38 -17.43
C HIS A 115 -5.97 -7.34 -17.63
N ASP A 116 -5.45 -8.20 -18.50
CA ASP A 116 -4.02 -8.46 -18.67
C ASP A 116 -3.17 -7.22 -19.02
N ASP A 117 -3.75 -6.25 -19.73
CA ASP A 117 -3.07 -5.01 -20.13
C ASP A 117 -3.31 -3.84 -19.15
N GLN A 118 -3.84 -4.10 -17.96
CA GLN A 118 -4.14 -3.06 -16.99
C GLN A 118 -2.87 -2.51 -16.34
N MET A 119 -2.66 -1.21 -16.41
CA MET A 119 -1.56 -0.50 -15.75
C MET A 119 -2.00 0.17 -14.44
N LEU A 120 -3.21 0.76 -14.41
CA LEU A 120 -3.72 1.52 -13.27
C LEU A 120 -4.75 0.70 -12.50
N PHE A 121 -4.49 0.49 -11.23
CA PHE A 121 -5.33 -0.32 -10.34
C PHE A 121 -6.08 0.55 -9.33
N PRO A 122 -7.31 0.18 -8.95
CA PRO A 122 -8.05 0.87 -7.90
C PRO A 122 -7.42 0.64 -6.52
N ALA A 123 -7.89 1.38 -5.51
CA ALA A 123 -7.49 1.16 -4.13
C ALA A 123 -7.65 -0.31 -3.72
N PRO A 124 -6.60 -0.97 -3.22
CA PRO A 124 -6.64 -2.37 -2.78
C PRO A 124 -7.37 -2.52 -1.44
N ASP A 125 -7.53 -3.76 -0.99
CA ASP A 125 -8.07 -4.05 0.33
C ASP A 125 -6.95 -4.14 1.39
N PHE A 126 -5.73 -4.48 0.95
CA PHE A 126 -4.56 -4.59 1.80
C PHE A 126 -3.30 -4.10 1.08
N VAL A 127 -2.44 -3.38 1.80
CA VAL A 127 -1.16 -2.87 1.29
C VAL A 127 -0.03 -3.17 2.27
N VAL A 128 1.13 -3.46 1.71
CA VAL A 128 2.39 -3.61 2.46
C VAL A 128 3.45 -2.71 1.87
N GLU A 129 4.12 -1.96 2.72
CA GLU A 129 5.34 -1.22 2.39
C GLU A 129 6.52 -1.74 3.24
N VAL A 130 7.63 -2.01 2.59
CA VAL A 130 8.88 -2.41 3.25
C VAL A 130 9.79 -1.20 3.32
N LEU A 131 10.11 -0.75 4.51
CA LEU A 131 10.83 0.50 4.72
C LEU A 131 12.22 0.51 4.07
N SER A 132 12.52 1.61 3.44
CA SER A 132 13.86 2.02 3.04
C SER A 132 14.20 3.39 3.61
N PRO A 133 15.47 3.76 3.78
CA PRO A 133 15.83 5.09 4.28
C PRO A 133 15.29 6.25 3.43
N SER A 134 15.07 6.04 2.14
CA SER A 134 14.60 7.06 1.20
C SER A 134 13.08 7.20 1.18
N THR A 135 12.31 6.16 1.51
CA THR A 135 10.85 6.13 1.38
C THR A 135 10.10 6.14 2.71
N ALA A 136 10.75 5.79 3.82
CA ALA A 136 10.12 5.64 5.13
C ALA A 136 9.26 6.85 5.58
N GLY A 137 9.65 8.07 5.16
CA GLY A 137 8.87 9.28 5.44
C GLY A 137 7.54 9.33 4.66
N TYR A 138 7.54 8.88 3.42
CA TYR A 138 6.32 8.77 2.60
C TYR A 138 5.43 7.65 3.10
N ASP A 139 6.01 6.47 3.41
CA ASP A 139 5.28 5.28 3.85
C ASP A 139 4.57 5.51 5.18
N ARG A 140 5.23 6.20 6.14
CA ARG A 140 4.65 6.56 7.45
C ARG A 140 3.78 7.81 7.43
N GLY A 141 3.87 8.61 6.38
CA GLY A 141 3.19 9.90 6.21
C GLY A 141 2.07 9.85 5.18
N ILE A 142 2.31 10.45 4.01
CA ILE A 142 1.29 10.68 3.00
C ILE A 142 0.63 9.40 2.50
N LYS A 143 1.38 8.31 2.25
CA LYS A 143 0.80 7.05 1.79
C LYS A 143 -0.16 6.46 2.81
N LYS A 144 0.25 6.42 4.09
CA LYS A 144 -0.60 5.94 5.18
C LYS A 144 -1.92 6.71 5.26
N VAL A 145 -1.88 8.03 5.14
CA VAL A 145 -3.09 8.87 5.15
C VAL A 145 -3.94 8.62 3.92
N ASP A 146 -3.32 8.59 2.75
CA ASP A 146 -4.04 8.49 1.48
C ASP A 146 -4.69 7.11 1.29
N TYR A 147 -4.01 6.02 1.70
CA TYR A 147 -4.60 4.67 1.71
C TYR A 147 -5.83 4.60 2.64
N ALA A 148 -5.77 5.21 3.84
CA ALA A 148 -6.91 5.25 4.75
C ALA A 148 -8.09 6.02 4.15
N LEU A 149 -7.85 7.20 3.56
CA LEU A 149 -8.86 8.02 2.89
C LEU A 149 -9.54 7.31 1.70
N HIS A 150 -8.88 6.31 1.11
CA HIS A 150 -9.42 5.52 0.00
C HIS A 150 -9.92 4.14 0.43
N GLY A 151 -10.09 3.91 1.73
CA GLY A 151 -10.73 2.73 2.28
C GLY A 151 -9.90 1.44 2.19
N VAL A 152 -8.57 1.55 2.11
CA VAL A 152 -7.69 0.38 2.25
C VAL A 152 -7.80 -0.14 3.66
N ALA A 153 -8.40 -1.33 3.84
CA ALA A 153 -8.81 -1.82 5.15
C ALA A 153 -7.64 -2.14 6.08
N GLU A 154 -6.51 -2.55 5.52
CA GLU A 154 -5.34 -2.95 6.29
C GLU A 154 -4.05 -2.49 5.63
N TYR A 155 -3.11 -1.99 6.45
CA TYR A 155 -1.81 -1.49 6.01
C TYR A 155 -0.70 -2.02 6.91
N TRP A 156 0.28 -2.69 6.32
CA TRP A 156 1.46 -3.15 7.05
C TRP A 156 2.69 -2.36 6.64
N ILE A 157 3.44 -1.91 7.64
CA ILE A 157 4.76 -1.34 7.47
C ILE A 157 5.79 -2.33 8.02
N ILE A 158 6.68 -2.80 7.16
CA ILE A 158 7.73 -3.77 7.50
C ILE A 158 9.06 -3.04 7.65
N ASP A 159 9.67 -3.13 8.82
CA ASP A 159 11.04 -2.69 9.04
C ASP A 159 12.01 -3.87 8.88
N PRO A 160 12.75 -3.96 7.76
CA PRO A 160 13.67 -5.07 7.50
C PRO A 160 15.02 -4.93 8.21
N VAL A 161 15.23 -3.85 8.98
CA VAL A 161 16.41 -3.64 9.82
C VAL A 161 16.15 -4.19 11.22
N GLU A 162 15.01 -3.78 11.80
CA GLU A 162 14.59 -4.20 13.13
C GLU A 162 13.84 -5.54 13.12
N ASN A 163 13.45 -6.06 11.95
CA ASN A 163 12.62 -7.25 11.75
C ASN A 163 11.27 -7.16 12.48
N ILE A 164 10.57 -6.06 12.25
CA ILE A 164 9.30 -5.72 12.87
C ILE A 164 8.25 -5.48 11.79
N VAL A 165 7.00 -5.82 12.11
CA VAL A 165 5.81 -5.46 11.32
C VAL A 165 4.92 -4.58 12.18
N GLU A 166 4.61 -3.38 11.69
CA GLU A 166 3.55 -2.52 12.24
C GLU A 166 2.28 -2.80 11.43
N GLN A 167 1.24 -3.23 12.11
CA GLN A 167 -0.07 -3.53 11.53
C GLN A 167 -1.03 -2.40 11.85
N TYR A 168 -1.59 -1.80 10.84
CA TYR A 168 -2.57 -0.73 10.93
C TYR A 168 -3.89 -1.20 10.33
N LEU A 169 -5.00 -0.89 11.00
CA LEU A 169 -6.35 -1.20 10.56
C LEU A 169 -7.17 0.07 10.42
N LEU A 170 -8.05 0.06 9.41
CA LEU A 170 -9.09 1.06 9.24
C LEU A 170 -10.39 0.49 9.78
N GLU A 171 -11.02 1.17 10.74
CA GLU A 171 -12.24 0.69 11.41
C GLU A 171 -13.46 1.49 10.96
N GLY A 172 -14.48 0.78 10.46
CA GLY A 172 -15.75 1.39 10.09
C GLY A 172 -15.65 2.45 8.98
N GLU A 173 -16.19 3.64 9.24
CA GLU A 173 -16.16 4.79 8.32
C GLU A 173 -15.04 5.79 8.65
N GLU A 174 -14.00 5.34 9.36
CA GLU A 174 -12.89 6.19 9.73
C GLU A 174 -12.00 6.52 8.53
N GLU A 175 -11.36 7.68 8.58
CA GLU A 175 -10.43 8.18 7.56
C GLU A 175 -8.97 8.09 8.02
N GLU A 176 -8.72 7.45 9.18
CA GLU A 176 -7.40 7.31 9.80
C GLU A 176 -7.17 5.89 10.31
N TYR A 177 -5.96 5.38 10.09
CA TYR A 177 -5.55 4.08 10.61
C TYR A 177 -5.25 4.11 12.10
N HIS A 178 -5.68 3.05 12.80
CA HIS A 178 -5.22 2.72 14.15
C HIS A 178 -4.08 1.71 14.11
N LEU A 179 -3.08 1.90 14.95
CA LEU A 179 -2.04 0.88 15.16
C LEU A 179 -2.64 -0.29 15.93
N HIS A 180 -2.95 -1.37 15.23
CA HIS A 180 -3.46 -2.61 15.82
C HIS A 180 -2.38 -3.36 16.60
N GLY A 181 -1.14 -3.34 16.11
CA GLY A 181 -0.03 -3.96 16.82
C GLY A 181 1.31 -3.80 16.15
N ARG A 182 2.35 -4.01 16.95
CA ARG A 182 3.74 -4.12 16.51
C ARG A 182 4.20 -5.54 16.79
N LYS A 183 4.57 -6.28 15.75
CA LYS A 183 4.90 -7.71 15.80
C LYS A 183 6.38 -7.93 15.54
N GLU A 184 6.99 -8.78 16.35
CA GLU A 184 8.41 -9.14 16.28
C GLU A 184 8.61 -10.56 15.77
N MET A 185 9.86 -10.97 15.52
CA MET A 185 10.25 -12.27 14.95
C MET A 185 9.63 -13.51 15.61
N ARG A 186 9.31 -13.45 16.91
CA ARG A 186 8.74 -14.57 17.69
C ARG A 186 7.21 -14.60 17.67
N ASP A 187 6.59 -13.55 17.15
CA ASP A 187 5.14 -13.42 17.14
C ASP A 187 4.52 -14.08 15.90
N GLU A 188 3.23 -14.24 15.93
CA GLU A 188 2.40 -14.51 14.76
C GLU A 188 1.64 -13.24 14.38
N ILE A 189 1.38 -13.09 13.08
CA ILE A 189 0.55 -12.02 12.54
C ILE A 189 -0.59 -12.63 11.73
N THR A 190 -1.79 -12.08 11.91
CA THR A 190 -3.00 -12.46 11.20
C THR A 190 -3.48 -11.25 10.42
N SER A 191 -3.78 -11.42 9.12
CA SER A 191 -4.42 -10.36 8.34
C SER A 191 -5.91 -10.30 8.65
N HIS A 192 -6.45 -9.09 8.69
CA HIS A 192 -7.88 -8.82 8.80
C HIS A 192 -8.54 -8.68 7.41
N ALA A 193 -7.81 -8.15 6.43
CA ALA A 193 -8.28 -8.00 5.06
C ALA A 193 -8.29 -9.32 4.27
N ILE A 194 -7.43 -10.30 4.66
CA ILE A 194 -7.32 -11.61 3.99
C ILE A 194 -7.80 -12.68 4.98
N PRO A 195 -9.04 -13.19 4.81
CA PRO A 195 -9.64 -14.11 5.75
C PRO A 195 -8.79 -15.37 6.01
N GLY A 196 -8.47 -15.63 7.28
CA GLY A 196 -7.72 -16.81 7.70
C GLY A 196 -6.21 -16.77 7.45
N PHE A 197 -5.67 -15.75 6.77
CA PHE A 197 -4.23 -15.63 6.57
C PHE A 197 -3.52 -15.35 7.89
N LYS A 198 -2.69 -16.29 8.31
CA LYS A 198 -1.92 -16.22 9.55
C LYS A 198 -0.54 -16.84 9.35
N ILE A 199 0.51 -16.12 9.72
CA ILE A 199 1.90 -16.56 9.58
C ILE A 199 2.75 -16.20 10.80
N PRO A 200 3.83 -16.94 11.10
CA PRO A 200 4.87 -16.44 11.99
C PRO A 200 5.62 -15.27 11.33
N VAL A 201 5.85 -14.20 12.06
CA VAL A 201 6.58 -13.01 11.56
C VAL A 201 7.98 -13.38 11.05
N SER A 202 8.63 -14.37 11.66
CA SER A 202 9.92 -14.90 11.18
C SER A 202 9.88 -15.39 9.73
N ALA A 203 8.72 -15.78 9.19
CA ALA A 203 8.58 -16.22 7.80
C ALA A 203 8.75 -15.08 6.78
N ILE A 204 8.65 -13.82 7.22
CA ILE A 204 8.90 -12.63 6.40
C ILE A 204 10.41 -12.38 6.25
N PHE A 205 11.21 -12.75 7.26
CA PHE A 205 12.62 -12.36 7.33
C PHE A 205 13.62 -13.52 7.17
N SER A 206 13.18 -14.77 7.31
CA SER A 206 14.00 -15.97 7.25
C SER A 206 13.56 -16.93 6.16
N ALA A 207 14.47 -17.30 5.26
CA ALA A 207 14.21 -18.25 4.17
C ALA A 207 13.72 -19.61 4.68
N SER A 208 14.31 -20.14 5.77
CA SER A 208 13.90 -21.42 6.35
C SER A 208 12.52 -21.37 7.00
N ALA A 209 12.22 -20.28 7.71
CA ALA A 209 10.89 -20.07 8.29
C ALA A 209 9.81 -19.85 7.22
N ASN A 210 10.15 -19.15 6.14
CA ASN A 210 9.28 -18.95 4.98
C ASN A 210 8.93 -20.29 4.31
N LEU A 211 9.92 -21.11 4.01
CA LEU A 211 9.70 -22.44 3.42
C LEU A 211 8.84 -23.32 4.33
N ALA A 212 9.09 -23.32 5.64
CA ALA A 212 8.28 -24.08 6.60
C ALA A 212 6.82 -23.58 6.68
N ALA A 213 6.59 -22.27 6.53
CA ALA A 213 5.25 -21.69 6.47
C ALA A 213 4.51 -22.10 5.19
N LEU A 214 5.17 -22.04 4.03
CA LEU A 214 4.61 -22.51 2.75
C LEU A 214 4.22 -24.00 2.79
N GLN A 215 5.08 -24.86 3.35
CA GLN A 215 4.78 -26.29 3.47
C GLN A 215 3.54 -26.55 4.35
N ARG A 216 3.34 -25.76 5.40
CA ARG A 216 2.14 -25.86 6.25
C ARG A 216 0.88 -25.42 5.52
N MET A 217 0.93 -24.34 4.73
CA MET A 217 -0.22 -23.87 3.94
C MET A 217 -0.71 -24.88 2.91
N GLN A 218 0.19 -25.72 2.39
CA GLN A 218 -0.16 -26.76 1.39
C GLN A 218 -0.77 -28.02 2.01
N GLN A 219 -0.75 -28.17 3.33
CA GLN A 219 -1.27 -29.34 4.05
C GLN A 219 -2.66 -29.12 4.67
N THR A 220 -3.16 -27.90 4.59
CA THR A 220 -4.47 -27.50 5.12
C THR A 220 -5.49 -27.38 4.03
#